data_838b77cce0cbacf5f4d03575bffe7428
#
_entry.id   838b77cce0cbacf5f4d03575bffe7428
#
_cell.length_a   1.000
_cell.length_b   1.000
_cell.length_c   1.000
_cell.angle_alpha   90.00
_cell.angle_beta   90.00
_cell.angle_gamma   90.00
#
_symmetry.space_group_name_H-M   'P 1'
#
loop_
_entity.id
_entity.type
_entity.pdbx_description
1 polymer ?
#
loop_
_entity_poly.entity_id
_entity_poly.type
_entity_poly.pdbx_seq_one_letter_code
_entity_poly.pdbx_strand_id
1 'polypeptide(L)'
;MKALYDFIVEPLGEKYSNKITIAGKELVVNTKIEDFKFVNRLARVVETPQAFNTDIDVGDIIVIHQNVFRVFYDMKGRKKKSRSWFKDEWHFCAIDQIYLYNKGDKWRSFGDRCFVSPIKNTESLTLDKERSLVGILKYDNSSLNALGINSGDLVGYTPNGEWEFLIDGKRLYCMKSNDIVIKYEYQGNEVEHNPSWAESSRGVDQSS
;
A
#
# COMPACT_ATOMS: atom_id res chain seq x y z
N MET A 1 -8.77 17.87 20.52
CA MET A 1 -7.73 18.31 19.56
C MET A 1 -8.40 18.28 18.19
N LYS A 2 -8.06 19.17 17.28
CA LYS A 2 -8.65 19.21 15.94
C LYS A 2 -7.53 19.35 14.90
N ALA A 3 -7.43 18.42 13.99
CA ALA A 3 -6.53 18.50 12.86
C ALA A 3 -7.10 19.49 11.83
N LEU A 4 -6.26 20.33 11.20
CA LEU A 4 -6.74 21.34 10.26
C LEU A 4 -6.63 20.85 8.80
N TYR A 5 -5.45 20.44 8.37
CA TYR A 5 -5.16 20.09 6.98
C TYR A 5 -4.72 18.63 6.79
N ASP A 6 -3.99 18.09 7.76
CA ASP A 6 -3.45 16.73 7.69
C ASP A 6 -4.23 15.79 8.60
N PHE A 7 -4.27 14.52 8.26
CA PHE A 7 -4.71 13.49 9.18
C PHE A 7 -3.68 13.34 10.30
N ILE A 8 -4.13 12.97 11.50
CA ILE A 8 -3.27 12.46 12.55
C ILE A 8 -3.44 10.95 12.59
N VAL A 9 -2.32 10.25 12.47
CA VAL A 9 -2.30 8.79 12.36
C VAL A 9 -1.29 8.18 13.33
N GLU A 10 -1.55 6.94 13.71
CA GLU A 10 -0.61 6.10 14.45
C GLU A 10 -0.29 4.82 13.65
N PRO A 11 0.92 4.26 13.77
CA PRO A 11 1.26 3.01 13.10
C PRO A 11 0.41 1.86 13.64
N LEU A 12 -0.07 1.00 12.75
CA LEU A 12 -0.69 -0.25 13.12
C LEU A 12 0.43 -1.28 13.34
N GLY A 13 0.79 -1.52 14.60
CA GLY A 13 1.95 -2.35 14.95
C GLY A 13 3.28 -1.59 14.94
N GLU A 14 4.39 -2.31 14.76
CA GLU A 14 5.73 -1.71 14.73
C GLU A 14 5.96 -0.89 13.44
N LYS A 15 6.73 0.19 13.54
CA LYS A 15 7.06 1.07 12.39
C LYS A 15 7.93 0.39 11.33
N TYR A 16 8.62 -0.69 11.69
CA TYR A 16 9.53 -1.43 10.82
C TYR A 16 9.36 -2.93 10.98
N SER A 17 9.10 -3.61 9.87
CA SER A 17 8.99 -5.08 9.80
C SER A 17 10.34 -5.71 9.40
N ASN A 18 11.41 -5.39 10.13
CA ASN A 18 12.76 -5.88 9.84
C ASN A 18 13.23 -7.03 10.74
N LYS A 19 12.33 -7.60 11.52
CA LYS A 19 12.61 -8.71 12.42
C LYS A 19 11.88 -9.96 11.97
N ILE A 20 12.55 -11.09 12.01
CA ILE A 20 11.94 -12.42 11.83
C ILE A 20 12.20 -13.25 13.09
N THR A 21 11.18 -13.92 13.59
CA THR A 21 11.33 -14.87 14.70
C THR A 21 11.55 -16.27 14.14
N ILE A 22 12.74 -16.84 14.38
CA ILE A 22 13.06 -18.23 14.03
C ILE A 22 13.36 -18.99 15.33
N ALA A 23 12.63 -20.07 15.57
CA ALA A 23 12.80 -20.93 16.76
C ALA A 23 12.80 -20.13 18.09
N GLY A 24 11.92 -19.13 18.22
CA GLY A 24 11.77 -18.30 19.42
C GLY A 24 12.86 -17.23 19.62
N LYS A 25 13.74 -17.04 18.62
CA LYS A 25 14.75 -15.97 18.63
C LYS A 25 14.43 -14.92 17.59
N GLU A 26 14.39 -13.65 17.99
CA GLU A 26 14.30 -12.54 17.05
C GLU A 26 15.62 -12.36 16.28
N LEU A 27 15.54 -12.40 14.96
CA LEU A 27 16.64 -12.08 14.06
C LEU A 27 16.31 -10.81 13.29
N VAL A 28 17.21 -9.85 13.33
CA VAL A 28 17.11 -8.65 12.47
C VAL A 28 17.57 -9.04 11.06
N VAL A 29 16.63 -9.10 10.13
CA VAL A 29 16.88 -9.55 8.74
C VAL A 29 17.58 -8.49 7.91
N ASN A 30 17.36 -7.20 8.25
CA ASN A 30 18.00 -6.08 7.58
C ASN A 30 18.40 -5.01 8.58
N THR A 31 19.67 -4.70 8.63
CA THR A 31 20.22 -3.61 9.45
C THR A 31 20.07 -2.23 8.79
N LYS A 32 19.70 -2.18 7.52
CA LYS A 32 19.42 -0.92 6.81
C LYS A 32 18.01 -0.43 7.17
N ILE A 33 17.89 0.22 8.31
CA ILE A 33 16.65 0.87 8.80
C ILE A 33 16.09 1.89 7.77
N GLU A 34 16.87 2.25 6.77
CA GLU A 34 16.47 3.18 5.70
C GLU A 34 15.80 2.49 4.51
N ASP A 35 15.76 1.15 4.44
CA ASP A 35 15.11 0.46 3.33
C ASP A 35 13.59 0.62 3.44
N PHE A 36 13.03 1.37 2.49
CA PHE A 36 11.60 1.69 2.41
C PHE A 36 10.68 0.46 2.36
N LYS A 37 11.21 -0.71 1.96
CA LYS A 37 10.44 -1.97 1.88
C LYS A 37 10.03 -2.51 3.24
N PHE A 38 10.76 -2.14 4.28
CA PHE A 38 10.50 -2.60 5.66
C PHE A 38 9.75 -1.56 6.51
N VAL A 39 9.44 -0.39 5.95
CA VAL A 39 8.62 0.61 6.64
C VAL A 39 7.16 0.17 6.60
N ASN A 40 6.54 0.06 7.78
CA ASN A 40 5.12 -0.19 7.89
C ASN A 40 4.34 0.95 7.19
N ARG A 41 3.39 0.58 6.34
CA ARG A 41 2.52 1.51 5.63
C ARG A 41 1.09 1.49 6.14
N LEU A 42 0.80 0.65 7.14
CA LEU A 42 -0.52 0.59 7.76
C LEU A 42 -0.60 1.56 8.93
N ALA A 43 -1.63 2.37 8.92
CA ALA A 43 -1.89 3.36 9.95
C ALA A 43 -3.34 3.32 10.39
N ARG A 44 -3.59 3.63 11.67
CA ARG A 44 -4.93 3.92 12.17
C ARG A 44 -5.13 5.43 12.23
N VAL A 45 -6.28 5.90 11.80
CA VAL A 45 -6.66 7.31 11.85
C VAL A 45 -7.05 7.68 13.28
N VAL A 46 -6.34 8.65 13.84
CA VAL A 46 -6.58 9.21 15.18
C VAL A 46 -7.47 10.45 15.11
N GLU A 47 -7.26 11.28 14.07
CA GLU A 47 -8.05 12.50 13.84
C GLU A 47 -8.11 12.81 12.35
N THR A 48 -9.25 13.28 11.87
CA THR A 48 -9.47 13.67 10.47
C THR A 48 -9.28 15.17 10.27
N PRO A 49 -8.83 15.63 9.09
CA PRO A 49 -8.67 17.06 8.81
C PRO A 49 -10.02 17.77 8.69
N GLN A 50 -10.11 19.00 9.20
CA GLN A 50 -11.30 19.81 9.06
C GLN A 50 -11.44 20.49 7.70
N ALA A 51 -10.33 20.74 7.02
CA ALA A 51 -10.31 21.44 5.73
C ALA A 51 -10.85 20.60 4.58
N PHE A 52 -10.92 19.28 4.72
CA PHE A 52 -11.35 18.36 3.67
C PHE A 52 -12.47 17.45 4.15
N ASN A 53 -13.48 17.29 3.31
CA ASN A 53 -14.50 16.26 3.53
C ASN A 53 -14.05 14.97 2.83
N THR A 54 -13.89 13.89 3.61
CA THR A 54 -13.43 12.60 3.12
C THR A 54 -14.32 11.48 3.67
N ASP A 55 -14.33 10.34 2.99
CA ASP A 55 -15.03 9.13 3.47
C ASP A 55 -14.25 8.38 4.57
N ILE A 56 -13.09 8.90 4.98
CA ILE A 56 -12.25 8.31 6.01
C ILE A 56 -12.65 8.86 7.37
N ASP A 57 -12.96 7.96 8.30
CA ASP A 57 -13.33 8.30 9.66
C ASP A 57 -12.21 7.99 10.68
N VAL A 58 -12.35 8.55 11.88
CA VAL A 58 -11.49 8.21 13.02
C VAL A 58 -11.64 6.71 13.34
N GLY A 59 -10.51 6.03 13.49
CA GLY A 59 -10.45 4.58 13.72
C GLY A 59 -10.27 3.73 12.46
N ASP A 60 -10.52 4.28 11.27
CA ASP A 60 -10.27 3.57 10.03
C ASP A 60 -8.79 3.23 9.85
N ILE A 61 -8.53 2.09 9.20
CA ILE A 61 -7.17 1.68 8.83
C ILE A 61 -6.89 2.18 7.42
N ILE A 62 -5.74 2.81 7.23
CA ILE A 62 -5.32 3.38 5.96
C ILE A 62 -3.94 2.87 5.55
N VAL A 63 -3.70 2.77 4.25
CA VAL A 63 -2.38 2.51 3.66
C VAL A 63 -1.79 3.82 3.21
N ILE A 64 -0.60 4.13 3.71
CA ILE A 64 0.04 5.44 3.56
C ILE A 64 1.44 5.36 2.94
N HIS A 65 1.96 6.51 2.55
CA HIS A 65 3.31 6.64 2.03
C HIS A 65 4.34 6.33 3.13
N GLN A 66 5.37 5.55 2.80
CA GLN A 66 6.42 5.11 3.74
C GLN A 66 7.13 6.25 4.48
N ASN A 67 7.20 7.45 3.90
CA ASN A 67 7.87 8.58 4.52
C ASN A 67 7.18 9.10 5.78
N VAL A 68 5.91 8.77 6.02
CA VAL A 68 5.18 9.19 7.21
C VAL A 68 5.82 8.62 8.46
N PHE A 69 6.14 7.32 8.47
CA PHE A 69 6.76 6.64 9.61
C PHE A 69 8.28 6.51 9.52
N ARG A 70 8.88 6.98 8.42
CA ARG A 70 10.31 6.83 8.19
C ARG A 70 11.13 7.52 9.28
N VAL A 71 12.09 6.80 9.82
CA VAL A 71 13.10 7.33 10.75
C VAL A 71 14.25 7.91 9.96
N PHE A 72 14.67 9.11 10.35
CA PHE A 72 15.83 9.79 9.76
C PHE A 72 16.97 9.82 10.77
N TYR A 73 18.20 9.85 10.26
CA TYR A 73 19.41 10.00 11.04
C TYR A 73 20.18 11.23 10.56
N ASP A 74 20.83 11.95 11.47
CA ASP A 74 21.74 13.04 11.10
C ASP A 74 23.09 12.47 10.61
N MET A 75 23.96 13.35 10.15
CA MET A 75 25.31 12.97 9.70
C MET A 75 26.19 12.34 10.80
N LYS A 76 25.78 12.44 12.05
CA LYS A 76 26.44 11.82 13.22
C LYS A 76 25.76 10.53 13.66
N GLY A 77 24.81 10.01 12.88
CA GLY A 77 24.06 8.79 13.19
C GLY A 77 23.01 8.95 14.31
N ARG A 78 22.63 10.18 14.70
CA ARG A 78 21.61 10.40 15.72
C ARG A 78 20.24 10.41 15.09
N LYS A 79 19.30 9.66 15.71
CA LYS A 79 17.91 9.59 15.29
C LYS A 79 17.26 10.99 15.33
N LYS A 80 16.68 11.41 14.20
CA LYS A 80 15.91 12.64 14.07
C LYS A 80 14.43 12.34 13.88
N LYS A 81 13.60 13.20 14.44
CA LYS A 81 12.16 13.21 14.20
C LYS A 81 11.89 13.63 12.76
N SER A 82 11.00 12.91 12.06
CA SER A 82 10.57 13.28 10.72
C SER A 82 9.71 14.55 10.75
N ARG A 83 9.48 15.19 9.61
CA ARG A 83 8.52 16.29 9.49
C ARG A 83 7.07 15.85 9.81
N SER A 84 6.79 14.57 9.62
CA SER A 84 5.50 13.95 9.92
C SER A 84 5.30 13.68 11.41
N TRP A 85 6.37 13.61 12.23
CA TRP A 85 6.23 13.34 13.65
C TRP A 85 5.51 14.47 14.39
N PHE A 86 4.50 14.14 15.17
CA PHE A 86 3.78 15.09 16.01
C PHE A 86 4.15 14.92 17.49
N LYS A 87 3.68 13.85 18.11
CA LYS A 87 3.99 13.49 19.50
C LYS A 87 3.83 12.00 19.70
N ASP A 88 4.56 11.43 20.65
CA ASP A 88 4.51 9.99 20.97
C ASP A 88 4.61 9.13 19.69
N GLU A 89 3.60 8.33 19.38
CA GLU A 89 3.48 7.53 18.16
C GLU A 89 2.65 8.22 17.07
N TRP A 90 2.15 9.42 17.29
CA TRP A 90 1.30 10.14 16.34
C TRP A 90 2.10 10.91 15.30
N HIS A 91 1.61 10.85 14.07
CA HIS A 91 2.24 11.45 12.92
C HIS A 91 1.22 12.22 12.08
N PHE A 92 1.66 13.29 11.45
CA PHE A 92 0.89 13.97 10.42
C PHE A 92 0.98 13.18 9.11
N CYS A 93 -0.15 12.99 8.45
CA CYS A 93 -0.26 12.36 7.14
C CYS A 93 -1.07 13.29 6.22
N ALA A 94 -0.42 13.81 5.19
CA ALA A 94 -1.08 14.63 4.21
C ALA A 94 -2.03 13.80 3.33
N ILE A 95 -3.06 14.44 2.79
CA ILE A 95 -4.12 13.76 2.02
C ILE A 95 -3.57 13.02 0.79
N ASP A 96 -2.54 13.54 0.15
CA ASP A 96 -1.87 12.92 -1.01
C ASP A 96 -0.96 11.74 -0.66
N GLN A 97 -0.71 11.53 0.63
CA GLN A 97 0.06 10.40 1.14
C GLN A 97 -0.79 9.17 1.46
N ILE A 98 -2.11 9.24 1.27
CA ILE A 98 -3.03 8.12 1.48
C ILE A 98 -3.27 7.41 0.14
N TYR A 99 -3.21 6.08 0.14
CA TYR A 99 -3.41 5.24 -1.04
C TYR A 99 -4.70 4.42 -0.98
N LEU A 100 -4.95 3.78 0.17
CA LEU A 100 -6.13 2.97 0.43
C LEU A 100 -6.68 3.30 1.82
N TYR A 101 -7.96 3.04 2.01
CA TYR A 101 -8.59 3.03 3.32
C TYR A 101 -9.53 1.82 3.44
N ASN A 102 -9.64 1.29 4.65
CA ASN A 102 -10.52 0.18 4.96
C ASN A 102 -11.78 0.71 5.65
N LYS A 103 -12.94 0.41 5.08
CA LYS A 103 -14.23 0.77 5.66
C LYS A 103 -15.14 -0.46 5.68
N GLY A 104 -15.48 -0.93 6.89
CA GLY A 104 -16.30 -2.13 7.05
C GLY A 104 -15.70 -3.37 6.39
N ASP A 105 -14.44 -3.64 6.66
CA ASP A 105 -13.64 -4.78 6.15
C ASP A 105 -13.45 -4.79 4.62
N LYS A 106 -13.68 -3.65 3.97
CA LYS A 106 -13.46 -3.49 2.53
C LYS A 106 -12.46 -2.39 2.24
N TRP A 107 -11.39 -2.74 1.55
CA TRP A 107 -10.43 -1.78 1.03
C TRP A 107 -11.02 -0.98 -0.14
N ARG A 108 -10.77 0.32 -0.13
CA ARG A 108 -11.15 1.26 -1.18
C ARG A 108 -9.98 2.13 -1.54
N SER A 109 -9.81 2.42 -2.81
CA SER A 109 -8.79 3.37 -3.28
C SER A 109 -9.11 4.79 -2.85
N PHE A 110 -8.08 5.57 -2.61
CA PHE A 110 -8.21 6.97 -2.22
C PHE A 110 -7.70 7.89 -3.34
N GLY A 111 -8.48 8.93 -3.66
CA GLY A 111 -8.14 9.92 -4.67
C GLY A 111 -8.09 9.34 -6.09
N ASP A 112 -7.02 9.64 -6.82
CA ASP A 112 -6.77 9.18 -8.20
C ASP A 112 -6.02 7.85 -8.29
N ARG A 113 -5.86 7.16 -7.15
CA ARG A 113 -5.15 5.88 -7.07
C ARG A 113 -6.05 4.72 -7.46
N CYS A 114 -5.44 3.69 -8.02
CA CYS A 114 -6.06 2.40 -8.25
C CYS A 114 -5.04 1.28 -8.01
N PHE A 115 -5.53 0.05 -7.85
CA PHE A 115 -4.68 -1.10 -7.55
C PHE A 115 -4.97 -2.25 -8.49
N VAL A 116 -3.90 -2.80 -9.07
CA VAL A 116 -3.95 -3.88 -10.04
C VAL A 116 -3.25 -5.10 -9.49
N SER A 117 -3.91 -6.25 -9.58
CA SER A 117 -3.31 -7.56 -9.29
C SER A 117 -2.59 -8.05 -10.54
N PRO A 118 -1.30 -8.41 -10.47
CA PRO A 118 -0.60 -9.01 -11.60
C PRO A 118 -1.23 -10.36 -11.96
N ILE A 119 -1.14 -10.76 -13.23
CA ILE A 119 -1.60 -12.06 -13.72
C ILE A 119 -0.43 -12.94 -14.13
N LYS A 120 -0.63 -14.25 -14.08
CA LYS A 120 0.36 -15.23 -14.51
C LYS A 120 0.64 -15.08 -16.00
N ASN A 121 1.91 -15.19 -16.35
CA ASN A 121 2.30 -15.38 -17.75
C ASN A 121 2.08 -16.83 -18.17
N THR A 122 1.26 -17.04 -19.17
CA THR A 122 0.96 -18.37 -19.74
C THR A 122 1.85 -18.72 -20.94
N GLU A 123 2.65 -17.77 -21.41
CA GLU A 123 3.60 -18.01 -22.51
C GLU A 123 4.81 -18.79 -22.03
N SER A 124 4.97 -20.01 -22.49
CA SER A 124 5.99 -20.97 -22.02
C SER A 124 7.44 -20.62 -22.39
N LEU A 125 7.65 -19.60 -23.22
CA LEU A 125 8.97 -19.21 -23.72
C LEU A 125 9.65 -18.08 -22.90
N THR A 126 8.94 -17.48 -21.95
CA THR A 126 9.48 -16.38 -21.12
C THR A 126 9.79 -16.88 -19.71
N LEU A 127 10.90 -16.39 -19.14
CA LEU A 127 11.26 -16.63 -17.74
C LEU A 127 10.39 -15.81 -16.78
N ASP A 128 9.66 -14.85 -17.29
CA ASP A 128 8.80 -13.98 -16.51
C ASP A 128 7.55 -14.72 -16.04
N LYS A 129 7.36 -14.77 -14.74
CA LYS A 129 6.18 -15.39 -14.09
C LYS A 129 4.92 -14.56 -14.23
N GLU A 130 5.06 -13.30 -14.56
CA GLU A 130 3.98 -12.31 -14.71
C GLU A 130 3.86 -11.84 -16.15
N ARG A 131 2.63 -11.60 -16.58
CA ARG A 131 2.36 -10.93 -17.85
C ARG A 131 2.65 -9.43 -17.67
N SER A 132 3.57 -8.91 -18.49
CA SER A 132 4.01 -7.52 -18.40
C SER A 132 2.87 -6.55 -18.76
N LEU A 133 2.72 -5.48 -17.96
CA LEU A 133 1.81 -4.35 -18.17
C LEU A 133 0.31 -4.72 -18.30
N VAL A 134 -0.08 -5.89 -17.81
CA VAL A 134 -1.48 -6.35 -17.81
C VAL A 134 -1.80 -6.96 -16.45
N GLY A 135 -3.00 -6.66 -15.94
CA GLY A 135 -3.46 -7.21 -14.67
C GLY A 135 -4.94 -7.02 -14.45
N ILE A 136 -5.44 -7.54 -13.35
CA ILE A 136 -6.84 -7.42 -12.94
C ILE A 136 -6.97 -6.23 -11.98
N LEU A 137 -7.83 -5.27 -12.30
CA LEU A 137 -8.12 -4.12 -11.44
C LEU A 137 -8.75 -4.60 -10.14
N LYS A 138 -8.04 -4.40 -9.02
CA LYS A 138 -8.48 -4.88 -7.70
C LYS A 138 -9.28 -3.85 -6.94
N TYR A 139 -8.77 -2.62 -6.90
CA TYR A 139 -9.43 -1.48 -6.27
C TYR A 139 -9.49 -0.35 -7.29
N ASP A 140 -10.69 -0.03 -7.73
CA ASP A 140 -10.98 1.06 -8.66
C ASP A 140 -11.16 2.41 -7.92
N ASN A 141 -11.47 3.43 -8.68
CA ASN A 141 -11.85 4.74 -8.17
C ASN A 141 -12.90 5.40 -9.08
N SER A 142 -13.46 6.51 -8.63
CA SER A 142 -14.52 7.23 -9.33
C SER A 142 -14.14 7.66 -10.76
N SER A 143 -12.86 7.99 -11.01
CA SER A 143 -12.40 8.39 -12.35
C SER A 143 -12.43 7.24 -13.34
N LEU A 144 -12.01 6.04 -12.92
CA LEU A 144 -12.08 4.82 -13.74
C LEU A 144 -13.52 4.36 -13.94
N ASN A 145 -14.34 4.40 -12.87
CA ASN A 145 -15.76 4.03 -12.95
C ASN A 145 -16.53 4.91 -13.93
N ALA A 146 -16.22 6.21 -14.01
CA ALA A 146 -16.80 7.11 -14.99
C ALA A 146 -16.47 6.74 -16.45
N LEU A 147 -15.38 6.01 -16.68
CA LEU A 147 -14.98 5.46 -17.98
C LEU A 147 -15.50 4.02 -18.22
N GLY A 148 -16.31 3.47 -17.29
CA GLY A 148 -16.82 2.11 -17.38
C GLY A 148 -15.77 1.03 -17.04
N ILE A 149 -14.69 1.42 -16.32
CA ILE A 149 -13.64 0.51 -15.84
C ILE A 149 -13.88 0.28 -14.35
N ASN A 150 -14.12 -0.97 -13.96
CA ASN A 150 -14.51 -1.36 -12.61
C ASN A 150 -13.60 -2.43 -12.04
N SER A 151 -13.63 -2.61 -10.72
CA SER A 151 -12.95 -3.73 -10.06
C SER A 151 -13.36 -5.05 -10.69
N GLY A 152 -12.36 -5.88 -10.98
CA GLY A 152 -12.50 -7.13 -11.70
C GLY A 152 -12.16 -7.03 -13.18
N ASP A 153 -12.11 -5.86 -13.78
CA ASP A 153 -11.76 -5.72 -15.21
C ASP A 153 -10.29 -6.05 -15.47
N LEU A 154 -10.03 -6.64 -16.64
CA LEU A 154 -8.68 -6.88 -17.15
C LEU A 154 -8.17 -5.59 -17.82
N VAL A 155 -7.08 -5.05 -17.32
CA VAL A 155 -6.56 -3.73 -17.72
C VAL A 155 -5.10 -3.79 -18.15
N GLY A 156 -4.74 -2.92 -19.09
CA GLY A 156 -3.38 -2.64 -19.46
C GLY A 156 -2.96 -1.25 -18.95
N TYR A 157 -1.70 -1.14 -18.53
CA TYR A 157 -1.18 0.07 -17.94
C TYR A 157 0.18 0.47 -18.51
N THR A 158 0.56 1.74 -18.32
CA THR A 158 1.83 2.28 -18.81
C THR A 158 3.02 1.76 -18.00
N PRO A 159 4.20 1.56 -18.63
CA PRO A 159 5.40 1.15 -17.90
C PRO A 159 5.86 2.21 -16.91
N ASN A 160 6.46 1.77 -15.80
CA ASN A 160 7.03 2.60 -14.73
C ASN A 160 6.03 3.52 -13.99
N GLY A 161 4.72 3.27 -14.13
CA GLY A 161 3.68 3.92 -13.34
C GLY A 161 3.34 3.15 -12.05
N GLU A 162 3.71 1.87 -12.01
CA GLU A 162 3.37 0.94 -10.95
C GLU A 162 4.30 1.03 -9.73
N TRP A 163 3.71 1.05 -8.55
CA TRP A 163 4.40 0.91 -7.27
C TRP A 163 3.90 -0.33 -6.54
N GLU A 164 4.83 -1.16 -6.11
CA GLU A 164 4.52 -2.40 -5.42
C GLU A 164 4.01 -2.17 -3.99
N PHE A 165 2.90 -2.81 -3.65
CA PHE A 165 2.32 -2.86 -2.32
C PHE A 165 2.01 -4.30 -1.92
N LEU A 166 2.11 -4.57 -0.63
CA LEU A 166 1.64 -5.80 -0.03
C LEU A 166 0.44 -5.47 0.86
N ILE A 167 -0.75 -5.95 0.46
CA ILE A 167 -2.01 -5.72 1.17
C ILE A 167 -2.65 -7.07 1.46
N ASP A 168 -2.87 -7.38 2.73
CA ASP A 168 -3.44 -8.66 3.20
C ASP A 168 -2.76 -9.90 2.59
N GLY A 169 -1.42 -9.88 2.50
CA GLY A 169 -0.64 -10.96 1.91
C GLY A 169 -0.79 -11.09 0.39
N LYS A 170 -1.33 -10.08 -0.28
CA LYS A 170 -1.39 -10.00 -1.74
C LYS A 170 -0.49 -8.90 -2.26
N ARG A 171 0.31 -9.23 -3.25
CA ARG A 171 1.12 -8.27 -3.98
C ARG A 171 0.25 -7.56 -5.01
N LEU A 172 0.20 -6.24 -4.92
CA LEU A 172 -0.59 -5.37 -5.80
C LEU A 172 0.29 -4.25 -6.34
N TYR A 173 -0.05 -3.75 -7.51
CA TYR A 173 0.53 -2.56 -8.10
C TYR A 173 -0.41 -1.37 -7.91
N CYS A 174 0.08 -0.34 -7.20
CA CYS A 174 -0.60 0.94 -7.10
C CYS A 174 -0.16 1.84 -8.24
N MET A 175 -1.10 2.49 -8.89
CA MET A 175 -0.84 3.46 -9.96
C MET A 175 -1.95 4.53 -9.98
N LYS A 176 -1.79 5.55 -10.81
CA LYS A 176 -2.83 6.55 -11.04
C LYS A 176 -3.82 6.08 -12.09
N SER A 177 -5.01 6.65 -12.08
CA SER A 177 -6.06 6.33 -13.08
C SER A 177 -5.60 6.53 -14.52
N ASN A 178 -4.80 7.56 -14.78
CA ASN A 178 -4.29 7.86 -16.11
C ASN A 178 -3.18 6.92 -16.60
N ASP A 179 -2.64 6.07 -15.72
CA ASP A 179 -1.71 5.01 -16.10
C ASP A 179 -2.46 3.79 -16.66
N ILE A 180 -3.78 3.67 -16.40
CA ILE A 180 -4.64 2.66 -17.02
C ILE A 180 -5.02 3.15 -18.42
N VAL A 181 -4.56 2.46 -19.44
CA VAL A 181 -4.69 2.92 -20.84
C VAL A 181 -5.51 1.99 -21.72
N ILE A 182 -5.73 0.74 -21.31
CA ILE A 182 -6.47 -0.26 -22.09
C ILE A 182 -7.38 -1.05 -21.14
N LYS A 183 -8.61 -1.33 -21.59
CA LYS A 183 -9.47 -2.36 -21.04
C LYS A 183 -9.49 -3.54 -22.01
N TYR A 184 -9.16 -4.74 -21.52
CA TYR A 184 -9.19 -5.96 -22.29
C TYR A 184 -10.46 -6.76 -22.01
N GLU A 185 -10.87 -7.58 -22.96
CA GLU A 185 -11.84 -8.65 -22.75
C GLU A 185 -11.11 -9.87 -22.18
N TYR A 186 -11.75 -10.57 -21.23
CA TYR A 186 -11.25 -11.83 -20.69
C TYR A 186 -11.21 -12.92 -21.75
N GLN A 187 -10.10 -13.66 -21.80
CA GLN A 187 -9.95 -14.82 -22.68
C GLN A 187 -10.22 -16.15 -21.94
N GLY A 188 -10.37 -16.09 -20.60
CA GLY A 188 -10.72 -17.22 -19.75
C GLY A 188 -9.54 -17.95 -19.12
N ASN A 189 -8.31 -17.48 -19.36
CA ASN A 189 -7.07 -18.05 -18.81
C ASN A 189 -6.33 -17.10 -17.89
N GLU A 190 -6.88 -15.94 -17.57
CA GLU A 190 -6.27 -14.94 -16.71
C GLU A 190 -6.39 -15.36 -15.24
N VAL A 191 -5.26 -15.66 -14.62
CA VAL A 191 -5.14 -16.05 -13.23
C VAL A 191 -4.28 -15.04 -12.49
N GLU A 192 -4.76 -14.52 -11.37
CA GLU A 192 -3.95 -13.65 -10.50
C GLU A 192 -2.64 -14.34 -10.13
N HIS A 193 -1.54 -13.60 -10.17
CA HIS A 193 -0.22 -14.06 -9.74
C HIS A 193 0.12 -13.46 -8.38
N ASN A 194 0.20 -14.31 -7.35
CA ASN A 194 0.71 -13.91 -6.05
C ASN A 194 1.99 -14.71 -5.76
N PRO A 195 3.15 -14.08 -5.60
CA PRO A 195 4.38 -14.79 -5.31
C PRO A 195 4.34 -15.38 -3.87
N SER A 196 4.97 -16.53 -3.68
CA SER A 196 4.95 -17.25 -2.38
C SER A 196 5.48 -16.43 -1.19
N TRP A 197 6.40 -15.51 -1.43
CA TRP A 197 6.91 -14.62 -0.38
C TRP A 197 5.84 -13.63 0.12
N ALA A 198 4.89 -13.22 -0.72
CA ALA A 198 3.79 -12.34 -0.34
C ALA A 198 2.78 -13.07 0.56
N GLU A 199 2.54 -14.36 0.32
CA GLU A 199 1.65 -15.19 1.13
C GLU A 199 2.20 -15.45 2.53
N SER A 200 3.52 -15.65 2.64
CA SER A 200 4.18 -15.89 3.93
C SER A 200 4.17 -14.68 4.87
N SER A 201 3.96 -13.48 4.33
CA SER A 201 3.85 -12.24 5.12
C SER A 201 2.55 -12.13 5.93
N ARG A 202 1.54 -12.97 5.67
CA ARG A 202 0.29 -13.03 6.46
C ARG A 202 0.49 -13.47 7.91
N GLY A 203 1.59 -14.15 8.22
CA GLY A 203 1.83 -14.71 9.57
C GLY A 203 2.31 -13.70 10.60
N VAL A 204 2.59 -12.45 10.24
CA VAL A 204 3.18 -11.45 11.15
C VAL A 204 2.13 -10.47 11.70
N ASP A 205 0.98 -10.31 11.04
CA ASP A 205 0.01 -9.26 11.39
C ASP A 205 -1.25 -9.72 12.15
N GLN A 206 -1.40 -11.00 12.54
CA GLN A 206 -2.63 -11.49 13.17
C GLN A 206 -2.45 -12.17 14.53
N SER A 207 -1.44 -11.80 15.31
CA SER A 207 -1.37 -12.28 16.69
C SER A 207 -0.97 -11.15 17.66
N SER A 208 -1.94 -10.37 18.11
CA SER A 208 -2.10 -9.82 19.46
C SER A 208 -3.28 -8.90 19.53
#